data_a62380f56515dc4f30630949bf727da3
#
_entry.id   a62380f56515dc4f30630949bf727da3
#
_cell.length_a   1.000
_cell.length_b   1.000
_cell.length_c   1.000
_cell.angle_alpha   90.00
_cell.angle_beta   90.00
_cell.angle_gamma   90.00
#
_symmetry.space_group_name_H-M   'P 1'
#
loop_
_entity.id
_entity.type
_entity.pdbx_description
1 polymer ?
#
loop_
_entity_poly.entity_id
_entity_poly.type
_entity_poly.pdbx_seq_one_letter_code
_entity_poly.pdbx_strand_id
1 'polypeptide(L)'
;MITAGDFRNGVTFDMDGNVMQVIEFQHVKPGKGAAFVRTKMRNVITGAVTETTFNPSDKFENAYIERREMEYSYNDGDLYYFMDTETYDLTPIDSKHLGDAFRFVKENTTCKVMSYKGVIFGVEPPSFVELEVTQTDPGFRGDTATNVTKPAILETGAEVKVPLFINTGDKIKIDTRSGEYLERAKG
;
A
#
# COMPACT_ATOMS: atom_id res chain seq x y z
N MET A 1 -20.42 5.08 16.30
CA MET A 1 -19.56 4.61 17.40
C MET A 1 -19.41 3.09 17.38
N ILE A 2 -18.26 2.61 17.73
CA ILE A 2 -17.95 1.18 17.81
C ILE A 2 -17.42 0.88 19.23
N THR A 3 -17.73 -0.32 19.75
CA THR A 3 -17.13 -0.77 21.03
C THR A 3 -15.99 -1.74 20.74
N ALA A 4 -15.07 -1.87 21.71
CA ALA A 4 -13.99 -2.84 21.58
C ALA A 4 -14.52 -4.28 21.44
N GLY A 5 -15.68 -4.56 21.99
CA GLY A 5 -16.36 -5.86 21.83
C GLY A 5 -16.77 -6.16 20.39
N ASP A 6 -16.86 -5.12 19.55
CA ASP A 6 -17.24 -5.24 18.13
C ASP A 6 -16.04 -5.29 17.19
N PHE A 7 -14.82 -5.30 17.72
CA PHE A 7 -13.61 -5.28 16.89
C PHE A 7 -13.52 -6.52 15.99
N ARG A 8 -13.16 -6.27 14.75
CA ARG A 8 -12.83 -7.29 13.74
C ARG A 8 -11.61 -6.80 12.97
N ASN A 9 -10.89 -7.72 12.37
CA ASN A 9 -9.71 -7.38 11.57
C ASN A 9 -10.10 -6.43 10.45
N GLY A 10 -9.33 -5.35 10.29
CA GLY A 10 -9.57 -4.33 9.27
C GLY A 10 -10.44 -3.16 9.71
N VAL A 11 -11.10 -3.25 10.86
CA VAL A 11 -11.91 -2.14 11.40
C VAL A 11 -11.02 -0.96 11.74
N THR A 12 -11.46 0.24 11.36
CA THR A 12 -10.76 1.49 11.67
C THR A 12 -11.55 2.32 12.68
N PHE A 13 -10.86 2.89 13.64
CA PHE A 13 -11.46 3.71 14.67
C PHE A 13 -10.53 4.86 15.08
N ASP A 14 -11.13 5.92 15.66
CA ASP A 14 -10.37 7.06 16.15
C ASP A 14 -10.01 6.82 17.63
N MET A 15 -8.72 6.93 17.93
CA MET A 15 -8.22 6.88 19.31
C MET A 15 -7.34 8.10 19.54
N ASP A 16 -7.90 9.06 20.26
CA ASP A 16 -7.22 10.33 20.61
C ASP A 16 -6.70 11.10 19.37
N GLY A 17 -7.50 11.11 18.29
CA GLY A 17 -7.15 11.79 17.05
C GLY A 17 -6.32 10.94 16.08
N ASN A 18 -5.95 9.73 16.47
CA ASN A 18 -5.21 8.81 15.62
C ASN A 18 -6.16 7.82 14.96
N VAL A 19 -5.92 7.53 13.68
CA VAL A 19 -6.66 6.49 12.97
C VAL A 19 -5.97 5.17 13.21
N MET A 20 -6.65 4.27 13.94
CA MET A 20 -6.13 2.94 14.25
C MET A 20 -6.89 1.89 13.45
N GLN A 21 -6.17 0.90 12.96
CA GLN A 21 -6.76 -0.26 12.28
C GLN A 21 -6.46 -1.52 13.06
N VAL A 22 -7.50 -2.31 13.33
CA VAL A 22 -7.35 -3.59 14.02
C VAL A 22 -6.66 -4.59 13.08
N ILE A 23 -5.53 -5.13 13.52
CA ILE A 23 -4.79 -6.19 12.80
C ILE A 23 -5.16 -7.56 13.34
N GLU A 24 -5.15 -7.69 14.65
CA GLU A 24 -5.53 -8.91 15.36
C GLU A 24 -6.28 -8.54 16.63
N PHE A 25 -7.19 -9.37 17.02
CA PHE A 25 -7.92 -9.20 18.27
C PHE A 25 -8.20 -10.55 18.93
N GLN A 26 -8.31 -10.52 20.25
CA GLN A 26 -8.67 -11.71 21.02
C GLN A 26 -9.60 -11.30 22.14
N HIS A 27 -10.80 -11.89 22.16
CA HIS A 27 -11.74 -11.76 23.27
C HIS A 27 -11.37 -12.79 24.34
N VAL A 28 -11.06 -12.32 25.54
CA VAL A 28 -10.67 -13.17 26.65
C VAL A 28 -11.68 -13.05 27.77
N LYS A 29 -12.23 -14.18 28.20
CA LYS A 29 -13.13 -14.28 29.35
C LYS A 29 -12.43 -15.14 30.39
N PRO A 30 -11.67 -14.52 31.32
CA PRO A 30 -10.99 -15.31 32.35
C PRO A 30 -12.01 -15.95 33.32
N GLY A 31 -11.64 -17.06 33.91
CA GLY A 31 -12.48 -17.74 34.90
C GLY A 31 -12.71 -16.90 36.15
N LYS A 32 -11.77 -16.03 36.48
CA LYS A 32 -11.87 -14.99 37.52
C LYS A 32 -11.42 -13.65 36.93
N GLY A 33 -12.23 -12.61 37.14
CA GLY A 33 -11.95 -11.27 36.64
C GLY A 33 -12.82 -10.89 35.46
N ALA A 34 -12.67 -9.62 35.03
CA ALA A 34 -13.47 -9.06 33.96
C ALA A 34 -12.97 -9.51 32.57
N ALA A 35 -13.90 -9.66 31.62
CA ALA A 35 -13.56 -9.90 30.23
C ALA A 35 -12.78 -8.72 29.65
N PHE A 36 -11.88 -9.02 28.73
CA PHE A 36 -11.13 -7.98 28.04
C PHE A 36 -10.89 -8.36 26.57
N VAL A 37 -10.51 -7.34 25.75
CA VAL A 37 -10.18 -7.51 24.34
C VAL A 37 -8.72 -7.11 24.14
N ARG A 38 -7.87 -8.08 23.86
CA ARG A 38 -6.48 -7.83 23.52
C ARG A 38 -6.43 -7.47 22.05
N THR A 39 -5.96 -6.27 21.74
CA THR A 39 -6.02 -5.74 20.37
C THR A 39 -4.65 -5.34 19.89
N LYS A 40 -4.26 -5.90 18.75
CA LYS A 40 -3.09 -5.45 18.00
C LYS A 40 -3.57 -4.54 16.90
N MET A 41 -3.03 -3.33 16.85
CA MET A 41 -3.51 -2.30 15.94
C MET A 41 -2.36 -1.54 15.29
N ARG A 42 -2.65 -0.99 14.12
CA ARG A 42 -1.71 -0.15 13.39
C ARG A 42 -2.24 1.27 13.33
N ASN A 43 -1.37 2.23 13.64
CA ASN A 43 -1.66 3.63 13.33
C ASN A 43 -1.52 3.80 11.82
N VAL A 44 -2.62 4.06 11.13
CA VAL A 44 -2.66 4.10 9.67
C VAL A 44 -1.82 5.25 9.11
N ILE A 45 -1.69 6.33 9.87
CA ILE A 45 -0.93 7.52 9.45
C ILE A 45 0.57 7.32 9.64
N THR A 46 0.99 6.80 10.79
CA THR A 46 2.41 6.64 11.13
C THR A 46 2.98 5.27 10.79
N GLY A 47 2.12 4.26 10.64
CA GLY A 47 2.51 2.87 10.41
C GLY A 47 2.90 2.12 11.69
N ALA A 48 2.94 2.79 12.85
CA ALA A 48 3.33 2.15 14.10
C ALA A 48 2.32 1.08 14.53
N VAL A 49 2.83 -0.06 14.95
CA VAL A 49 2.02 -1.18 15.44
C VAL A 49 2.14 -1.25 16.97
N THR A 50 0.99 -1.27 17.65
CA THR A 50 0.94 -1.36 19.11
C THR A 50 -0.08 -2.42 19.53
N GLU A 51 0.07 -2.91 20.76
CA GLU A 51 -0.87 -3.86 21.36
C GLU A 51 -1.44 -3.23 22.63
N THR A 52 -2.76 -3.22 22.74
CA THR A 52 -3.45 -2.62 23.87
C THR A 52 -4.62 -3.50 24.28
N THR A 53 -4.88 -3.56 25.58
CA THR A 53 -6.01 -4.30 26.13
C THR A 53 -7.14 -3.32 26.46
N PHE A 54 -8.32 -3.58 25.94
CA PHE A 54 -9.51 -2.76 26.17
C PHE A 54 -10.58 -3.53 26.93
N ASN A 55 -11.44 -2.80 27.62
CA ASN A 55 -12.70 -3.34 28.10
C ASN A 55 -13.64 -3.51 26.91
N PRO A 56 -14.44 -4.60 26.84
CA PRO A 56 -15.36 -4.78 25.72
C PRO A 56 -16.36 -3.64 25.52
N SER A 57 -16.65 -2.89 26.59
CA SER A 57 -17.57 -1.75 26.56
C SER A 57 -16.91 -0.42 26.22
N ASP A 58 -15.60 -0.39 26.06
CA ASP A 58 -14.90 0.85 25.65
C ASP A 58 -15.40 1.28 24.28
N LYS A 59 -15.73 2.57 24.15
CA LYS A 59 -16.33 3.16 22.96
C LYS A 59 -15.33 4.02 22.20
N PHE A 60 -15.38 3.93 20.88
CA PHE A 60 -14.54 4.72 19.99
C PHE A 60 -15.38 5.28 18.85
N GLU A 61 -15.00 6.44 18.33
CA GLU A 61 -15.56 6.95 17.09
C GLU A 61 -15.06 6.11 15.93
N ASN A 62 -15.94 5.84 14.95
CA ASN A 62 -15.50 5.24 13.70
C ASN A 62 -14.61 6.22 12.95
N ALA A 63 -13.54 5.73 12.36
CA ALA A 63 -12.68 6.54 11.51
C ALA A 63 -12.92 6.15 10.05
N TYR A 64 -13.46 7.09 9.27
CA TYR A 64 -13.71 6.89 7.85
C TYR A 64 -12.59 7.50 7.03
N ILE A 65 -11.82 6.64 6.38
CA ILE A 65 -10.74 7.07 5.49
C ILE A 65 -11.37 7.40 4.15
N GLU A 66 -11.17 8.63 3.69
CA GLU A 66 -11.60 9.05 2.36
C GLU A 66 -10.54 8.64 1.35
N ARG A 67 -10.96 8.01 0.25
CA ARG A 67 -10.10 7.64 -0.88
C ARG A 67 -10.61 8.36 -2.10
N ARG A 68 -9.76 9.19 -2.68
CA ARG A 68 -10.09 9.95 -3.89
C ARG A 68 -9.17 9.55 -5.01
N GLU A 69 -9.72 9.27 -6.18
CA GLU A 69 -8.93 8.96 -7.35
C GLU A 69 -8.25 10.21 -7.88
N MET A 70 -6.91 10.16 -7.99
CA MET A 70 -6.10 11.23 -8.53
C MET A 70 -5.05 10.66 -9.44
N GLU A 71 -4.72 11.40 -10.49
CA GLU A 71 -3.73 10.99 -11.47
C GLU A 71 -2.37 11.61 -11.11
N TYR A 72 -1.35 10.75 -11.01
CA TYR A 72 0.01 11.24 -10.77
C TYR A 72 0.48 12.03 -12.00
N SER A 73 0.85 13.29 -11.81
CA SER A 73 1.23 14.19 -12.88
C SER A 73 2.76 14.31 -13.02
N TYR A 74 3.42 14.85 -12.00
CA TYR A 74 4.88 15.02 -12.01
C TYR A 74 5.40 15.21 -10.60
N ASN A 75 6.75 15.25 -10.45
CA ASN A 75 7.37 15.56 -9.16
C ASN A 75 8.52 16.56 -9.37
N ASP A 76 8.90 17.25 -8.29
CA ASP A 76 10.04 18.16 -8.28
C ASP A 76 11.20 17.64 -7.40
N GLY A 77 11.13 16.38 -6.99
CA GLY A 77 12.09 15.72 -6.10
C GLY A 77 11.55 15.56 -4.69
N ASP A 78 10.90 16.54 -4.13
CA ASP A 78 10.37 16.52 -2.76
C ASP A 78 8.86 16.35 -2.73
N LEU A 79 8.16 17.03 -3.64
CA LEU A 79 6.70 16.99 -3.75
C LEU A 79 6.28 16.27 -5.02
N TYR A 80 5.24 15.48 -4.89
CA TYR A 80 4.63 14.73 -5.98
C TYR A 80 3.24 15.29 -6.21
N TYR A 81 2.96 15.70 -7.44
CA TYR A 81 1.74 16.42 -7.79
C TYR A 81 0.72 15.47 -8.39
N PHE A 82 -0.44 15.41 -7.77
CA PHE A 82 -1.56 14.58 -8.20
C PHE A 82 -2.71 15.45 -8.65
N MET A 83 -3.27 15.13 -9.81
CA MET A 83 -4.41 15.87 -10.38
C MET A 83 -5.70 15.14 -10.04
N ASP A 84 -6.65 15.89 -9.46
CA ASP A 84 -7.99 15.37 -9.23
C ASP A 84 -8.67 15.13 -10.60
N THR A 85 -9.17 13.92 -10.82
CA THR A 85 -9.76 13.54 -12.10
C THR A 85 -11.09 14.23 -12.37
N GLU A 86 -11.73 14.78 -11.35
CA GLU A 86 -13.02 15.49 -11.48
C GLU A 86 -12.84 17.00 -11.61
N THR A 87 -11.97 17.60 -10.75
CA THR A 87 -11.80 19.05 -10.69
C THR A 87 -10.60 19.55 -11.47
N TYR A 88 -9.65 18.67 -11.83
CA TYR A 88 -8.37 18.97 -12.48
C TYR A 88 -7.41 19.82 -11.62
N ASP A 89 -7.71 19.96 -10.33
CA ASP A 89 -6.80 20.64 -9.40
C ASP A 89 -5.59 19.78 -9.09
N LEU A 90 -4.43 20.40 -9.00
CA LEU A 90 -3.19 19.74 -8.59
C LEU A 90 -3.00 19.84 -7.09
N THR A 91 -2.70 18.72 -6.46
CA THR A 91 -2.42 18.65 -5.02
C THR A 91 -1.01 18.14 -4.81
N PRO A 92 -0.16 18.89 -4.09
CA PRO A 92 1.18 18.41 -3.75
C PRO A 92 1.12 17.42 -2.58
N ILE A 93 1.83 16.32 -2.72
CA ILE A 93 1.93 15.28 -1.69
C ILE A 93 3.40 15.05 -1.39
N ASP A 94 3.77 15.09 -0.11
CA ASP A 94 5.13 14.85 0.32
C ASP A 94 5.53 13.40 0.05
N SER A 95 6.78 13.19 -0.37
CA SER A 95 7.31 11.86 -0.68
C SER A 95 7.17 10.85 0.46
N LYS A 96 7.17 11.31 1.72
CA LYS A 96 7.01 10.43 2.89
C LYS A 96 5.65 9.71 2.94
N HIS A 97 4.64 10.19 2.21
CA HIS A 97 3.29 9.61 2.19
C HIS A 97 3.08 8.62 1.05
N LEU A 98 4.06 8.42 0.17
CA LEU A 98 3.88 7.61 -1.04
C LEU A 98 4.00 6.10 -0.80
N GLY A 99 4.85 5.67 0.12
CA GLY A 99 5.10 4.25 0.37
C GLY A 99 5.97 3.57 -0.70
N ASP A 100 6.36 2.33 -0.42
CA ASP A 100 7.28 1.58 -1.30
C ASP A 100 6.67 1.20 -2.63
N ALA A 101 5.36 0.95 -2.68
CA ALA A 101 4.68 0.55 -3.90
C ALA A 101 4.70 1.64 -4.97
N PHE A 102 4.92 2.89 -4.57
CA PHE A 102 4.96 4.01 -5.50
C PHE A 102 6.14 3.93 -6.48
N ARG A 103 7.19 3.16 -6.17
CA ARG A 103 8.32 2.95 -7.09
C ARG A 103 7.91 2.35 -8.43
N PHE A 104 6.71 1.78 -8.50
CA PHE A 104 6.16 1.20 -9.73
C PHE A 104 5.18 2.12 -10.46
N VAL A 105 4.97 3.34 -9.94
CA VAL A 105 3.99 4.27 -10.51
C VAL A 105 4.68 5.22 -11.48
N LYS A 106 4.21 5.23 -12.73
CA LYS A 106 4.68 6.19 -13.73
C LYS A 106 3.68 7.34 -13.86
N GLU A 107 4.10 8.41 -14.51
CA GLU A 107 3.24 9.57 -14.79
C GLU A 107 1.95 9.12 -15.50
N ASN A 108 0.86 9.82 -15.20
CA ASN A 108 -0.48 9.58 -15.73
C ASN A 108 -1.15 8.30 -15.19
N THR A 109 -0.61 7.70 -14.13
CA THR A 109 -1.24 6.58 -13.45
C THR A 109 -2.24 7.10 -12.42
N THR A 110 -3.46 6.56 -12.44
CA THR A 110 -4.48 6.90 -11.44
C THR A 110 -4.26 6.10 -10.18
N CYS A 111 -4.14 6.81 -9.05
CA CYS A 111 -3.97 6.24 -7.72
C CYS A 111 -5.11 6.68 -6.82
N LYS A 112 -5.26 6.04 -5.67
CA LYS A 112 -6.20 6.46 -4.64
C LYS A 112 -5.43 7.23 -3.58
N VAL A 113 -5.78 8.50 -3.39
CA VAL A 113 -5.19 9.35 -2.37
C VAL A 113 -6.03 9.23 -1.11
N MET A 114 -5.41 8.83 -0.02
CA MET A 114 -6.09 8.59 1.25
C MET A 114 -5.98 9.80 2.16
N SER A 115 -7.10 10.20 2.74
CA SER A 115 -7.15 11.29 3.71
C SER A 115 -8.07 10.98 4.88
N TYR A 116 -7.83 11.65 5.99
CA TYR A 116 -8.70 11.60 7.16
C TYR A 116 -8.92 13.03 7.64
N LYS A 117 -10.20 13.42 7.72
CA LYS A 117 -10.60 14.78 8.10
C LYS A 117 -9.85 15.87 7.31
N GLY A 118 -9.71 15.65 6.01
CA GLY A 118 -9.06 16.61 5.11
C GLY A 118 -7.53 16.56 5.08
N VAL A 119 -6.90 15.71 5.90
CA VAL A 119 -5.44 15.57 5.93
C VAL A 119 -5.03 14.33 5.15
N ILE A 120 -4.23 14.52 4.09
CA ILE A 120 -3.71 13.44 3.26
C ILE A 120 -2.58 12.74 4.02
N PHE A 121 -2.63 11.42 4.08
CA PHE A 121 -1.60 10.63 4.75
C PHE A 121 -1.02 9.49 3.92
N GLY A 122 -1.60 9.17 2.78
CA GLY A 122 -1.10 8.07 1.97
C GLY A 122 -1.62 8.08 0.55
N VAL A 123 -0.94 7.33 -0.30
CA VAL A 123 -1.32 7.10 -1.69
C VAL A 123 -1.31 5.60 -1.92
N GLU A 124 -2.40 5.08 -2.46
CA GLU A 124 -2.56 3.66 -2.78
C GLU A 124 -2.50 3.50 -4.30
N PRO A 125 -1.39 2.97 -4.84
CA PRO A 125 -1.27 2.70 -6.26
C PRO A 125 -2.21 1.59 -6.71
N PRO A 126 -2.45 1.44 -8.03
CA PRO A 126 -3.14 0.26 -8.54
C PRO A 126 -2.42 -1.01 -8.06
N SER A 127 -3.17 -2.07 -7.80
CA SER A 127 -2.60 -3.35 -7.36
C SER A 127 -1.69 -3.97 -8.42
N PHE A 128 -1.97 -3.71 -9.69
CA PHE A 128 -1.21 -4.24 -10.82
C PHE A 128 -0.89 -3.13 -11.80
N VAL A 129 0.34 -3.16 -12.29
CA VAL A 129 0.80 -2.21 -13.31
C VAL A 129 1.54 -2.96 -14.40
N GLU A 130 1.56 -2.39 -15.60
CA GLU A 130 2.35 -2.88 -16.71
C GLU A 130 3.47 -1.88 -16.98
N LEU A 131 4.72 -2.37 -16.92
CA LEU A 131 5.90 -1.53 -17.07
C LEU A 131 6.88 -2.16 -18.05
N GLU A 132 7.56 -1.31 -18.81
CA GLU A 132 8.59 -1.75 -19.75
C GLU A 132 9.92 -2.00 -19.03
N VAL A 133 10.57 -3.10 -19.38
CA VAL A 133 11.93 -3.39 -18.92
C VAL A 133 12.90 -2.54 -19.74
N THR A 134 13.61 -1.64 -19.09
CA THR A 134 14.59 -0.75 -19.76
C THR A 134 15.99 -1.33 -19.78
N GLN A 135 16.30 -2.23 -18.83
CA GLN A 135 17.62 -2.86 -18.75
C GLN A 135 17.51 -4.21 -18.06
N THR A 136 18.05 -5.24 -18.71
CA THR A 136 18.24 -6.56 -18.12
C THR A 136 19.31 -7.30 -18.91
N ASP A 137 19.98 -8.24 -18.24
CA ASP A 137 20.98 -9.08 -18.91
C ASP A 137 20.29 -10.16 -19.75
N PRO A 138 20.94 -10.62 -20.82
CA PRO A 138 20.40 -11.76 -21.58
C PRO A 138 20.43 -13.03 -20.73
N GLY A 139 19.37 -13.84 -20.84
CA GLY A 139 19.33 -15.16 -20.20
C GLY A 139 20.22 -16.13 -20.96
N PHE A 140 20.98 -16.98 -20.26
CA PHE A 140 21.84 -17.96 -20.87
C PHE A 140 21.10 -19.28 -21.03
N ARG A 141 21.25 -19.90 -22.22
CA ARG A 141 20.79 -21.27 -22.47
C ARG A 141 21.68 -22.23 -21.68
N GLY A 142 21.08 -23.19 -21.01
CA GLY A 142 21.81 -24.21 -20.25
C GLY A 142 21.68 -24.09 -18.76
N ASP A 143 21.05 -23.05 -18.27
CA ASP A 143 20.68 -22.99 -16.86
C ASP A 143 19.57 -24.00 -16.63
N THR A 144 19.89 -25.09 -15.96
CA THR A 144 18.99 -26.23 -15.75
C THR A 144 18.15 -26.07 -14.48
N ALA A 145 18.40 -25.03 -13.67
CA ALA A 145 17.66 -24.81 -12.45
C ALA A 145 16.27 -24.23 -12.77
N THR A 146 15.25 -24.86 -12.21
CA THR A 146 13.88 -24.30 -12.22
C THR A 146 13.84 -23.12 -11.27
N ASN A 147 13.05 -22.09 -11.62
CA ASN A 147 12.87 -20.88 -10.81
C ASN A 147 14.08 -19.93 -10.74
N VAL A 148 14.97 -20.01 -11.71
CA VAL A 148 16.07 -19.04 -11.82
C VAL A 148 15.52 -17.70 -12.31
N THR A 149 15.89 -16.63 -11.62
CA THR A 149 15.51 -15.28 -11.98
C THR A 149 16.75 -14.44 -12.20
N LYS A 150 16.54 -13.30 -12.84
CA LYS A 150 17.58 -12.29 -13.04
C LYS A 150 17.02 -10.91 -12.70
N PRO A 151 17.88 -9.94 -12.34
CA PRO A 151 17.41 -8.57 -12.10
C PRO A 151 17.03 -7.87 -13.40
N ALA A 152 16.02 -7.02 -13.34
CA ALA A 152 15.61 -6.16 -14.44
C ALA A 152 15.28 -4.78 -13.87
N ILE A 153 15.62 -3.74 -14.62
CA ILE A 153 15.27 -2.36 -14.27
C ILE A 153 14.11 -1.94 -15.15
N LEU A 154 13.09 -1.37 -14.53
CA LEU A 154 11.87 -0.93 -15.19
C LEU A 154 11.95 0.55 -15.57
N GLU A 155 11.02 0.99 -16.42
CA GLU A 155 10.93 2.37 -16.88
C GLU A 155 10.79 3.40 -15.74
N THR A 156 10.29 2.99 -14.58
CA THR A 156 10.22 3.85 -13.39
C THR A 156 11.53 3.91 -12.60
N GLY A 157 12.53 3.12 -12.98
CA GLY A 157 13.78 2.97 -12.23
C GLY A 157 13.76 1.88 -11.17
N ALA A 158 12.61 1.25 -10.93
CA ALA A 158 12.50 0.16 -9.96
C ALA A 158 13.17 -1.10 -10.48
N GLU A 159 13.80 -1.85 -9.57
CA GLU A 159 14.41 -3.13 -9.88
C GLU A 159 13.51 -4.28 -9.41
N VAL A 160 13.32 -5.26 -10.27
CA VAL A 160 12.55 -6.48 -9.97
C VAL A 160 13.28 -7.70 -10.46
N LYS A 161 12.90 -8.86 -9.93
CA LYS A 161 13.42 -10.16 -10.42
C LYS A 161 12.44 -10.71 -11.43
N VAL A 162 12.97 -11.10 -12.58
CA VAL A 162 12.20 -11.62 -13.70
C VAL A 162 12.74 -12.98 -14.18
N PRO A 163 11.90 -13.79 -14.85
CA PRO A 163 12.41 -15.01 -15.49
C PRO A 163 13.49 -14.72 -16.53
N LEU A 164 14.34 -15.70 -16.81
CA LEU A 164 15.46 -15.52 -17.73
C LEU A 164 15.05 -15.15 -19.16
N PHE A 165 13.82 -15.51 -19.58
CA PHE A 165 13.34 -15.25 -20.94
C PHE A 165 12.92 -13.80 -21.19
N ILE A 166 12.84 -12.98 -20.15
CA ILE A 166 12.48 -11.57 -20.30
C ILE A 166 13.64 -10.78 -20.87
N ASN A 167 13.35 -9.96 -21.87
CA ASN A 167 14.33 -9.13 -22.57
C ASN A 167 14.06 -7.65 -22.37
N THR A 168 15.09 -6.84 -22.57
CA THR A 168 14.95 -5.39 -22.62
C THR A 168 13.92 -5.02 -23.70
N GLY A 169 12.98 -4.15 -23.38
CA GLY A 169 11.87 -3.76 -24.25
C GLY A 169 10.57 -4.51 -23.99
N ASP A 170 10.62 -5.60 -23.24
CA ASP A 170 9.40 -6.33 -22.88
C ASP A 170 8.59 -5.55 -21.87
N LYS A 171 7.27 -5.59 -22.01
CA LYS A 171 6.35 -5.09 -20.98
C LYS A 171 5.96 -6.24 -20.07
N ILE A 172 6.02 -5.98 -18.77
CA ILE A 172 5.71 -6.99 -17.77
C ILE A 172 4.67 -6.47 -16.79
N LYS A 173 3.88 -7.37 -16.26
CA LYS A 173 2.88 -7.07 -15.24
C LYS A 173 3.48 -7.33 -13.87
N ILE A 174 3.35 -6.35 -13.00
CA ILE A 174 3.90 -6.35 -11.64
C ILE A 174 2.76 -6.22 -10.64
N ASP A 175 2.83 -6.99 -9.56
CA ASP A 175 2.01 -6.77 -8.37
C ASP A 175 2.72 -5.69 -7.54
N THR A 176 2.12 -4.51 -7.44
CA THR A 176 2.74 -3.37 -6.74
C THR A 176 2.84 -3.58 -5.24
N ARG A 177 2.01 -4.45 -4.67
CA ARG A 177 1.99 -4.72 -3.23
C ARG A 177 3.17 -5.57 -2.79
N SER A 178 3.55 -6.55 -3.60
CA SER A 178 4.67 -7.46 -3.33
C SER A 178 5.94 -7.09 -4.09
N GLY A 179 5.81 -6.35 -5.18
CA GLY A 179 6.92 -6.05 -6.09
C GLY A 179 7.30 -7.21 -6.99
N GLU A 180 6.42 -8.21 -7.10
CA GLU A 180 6.71 -9.43 -7.85
C GLU A 180 6.25 -9.36 -9.30
N TYR A 181 7.06 -9.97 -10.17
CA TYR A 181 6.69 -10.23 -11.55
C TYR A 181 5.54 -11.24 -11.60
N LEU A 182 4.54 -10.98 -12.42
CA LEU A 182 3.41 -11.89 -12.61
C LEU A 182 3.45 -12.56 -13.98
N GLU A 183 3.53 -11.78 -15.03
CA GLU A 183 3.52 -12.29 -16.40
C GLU A 183 4.04 -11.24 -17.37
N ARG A 184 4.41 -11.70 -18.56
CA ARG A 184 4.74 -10.78 -19.66
C ARG A 184 3.42 -10.24 -20.22
N ALA A 185 3.31 -8.92 -20.31
CA ALA A 185 2.13 -8.29 -20.85
C ALA A 185 2.02 -8.58 -22.36
N LYS A 186 0.79 -8.84 -22.80
CA LYS A 186 0.52 -8.98 -24.23
C LYS A 186 0.48 -7.58 -24.84
N GLY A 187 1.46 -7.27 -25.64
CA GLY A 187 1.57 -6.01 -26.33
C GLY A 187 0.84 -5.99 -27.65
#